data_2614621112ff3a2f8f2ef47048a9650e
#
_entry.id   2614621112ff3a2f8f2ef47048a9650e
#
_cell.length_a   1.000
_cell.length_b   1.000
_cell.length_c   1.000
_cell.angle_alpha   90.00
_cell.angle_beta   90.00
_cell.angle_gamma   90.00
#
_symmetry.space_group_name_H-M   'P 1'
#
loop_
_entity.id
_entity.type
_entity.pdbx_description
1 polymer ?
#
loop_
_entity_poly.entity_id
_entity_poly.type
_entity_poly.pdbx_seq_one_letter_code
_entity_poly.pdbx_strand_id
1 'polypeptide(L)'
;MDISLFNVGSSLVVSLVLHEVGHVLAARACHVPVTEAGFGCGPKLAGARIGNVDYHLRLLPIGAYIRMDMARLQTRPLAQQLLVLLAGIVVNLVLGVLAWGSFFGTLNIVLALTNLLPVYQQDGWKTGIVISRHLLGRANQWVEWSFTIVAGLVGLAIFTCAVII
;
A
#
# COMPACT_ATOMS: atom_id res chain seq x y z
N MET A 1 14.86 4.14 -26.17
CA MET A 1 15.31 4.08 -24.75
C MET A 1 15.24 2.62 -24.35
N ASP A 2 16.38 1.95 -24.35
CA ASP A 2 16.42 0.51 -24.02
C ASP A 2 16.13 0.33 -22.53
N ILE A 3 14.93 -0.11 -22.21
CA ILE A 3 14.52 -0.42 -20.85
C ILE A 3 15.05 -1.81 -20.52
N SER A 4 16.20 -1.88 -19.87
CA SER A 4 16.73 -3.15 -19.42
C SER A 4 15.88 -3.72 -18.27
N LEU A 5 15.81 -5.06 -18.14
CA LEU A 5 15.12 -5.72 -17.03
C LEU A 5 15.62 -5.23 -15.66
N PHE A 6 16.91 -4.88 -15.58
CA PHE A 6 17.50 -4.31 -14.38
C PHE A 6 16.89 -2.95 -14.02
N ASN A 7 16.68 -2.07 -15.02
CA ASN A 7 16.06 -0.76 -14.80
C ASN A 7 14.59 -0.88 -14.37
N VAL A 8 13.87 -1.84 -14.94
CA VAL A 8 12.47 -2.12 -14.54
C VAL A 8 12.43 -2.60 -13.08
N GLY A 9 13.23 -3.61 -12.75
CA GLY A 9 13.28 -4.20 -11.42
C GLY A 9 13.70 -3.18 -10.35
N SER A 10 14.76 -2.43 -10.58
CA SER A 10 15.23 -1.41 -9.63
C SER A 10 14.23 -0.28 -9.45
N SER A 11 13.60 0.19 -10.53
CA SER A 11 12.56 1.21 -10.47
C SER A 11 11.36 0.73 -9.63
N LEU A 12 10.92 -0.50 -9.84
CA LEU A 12 9.81 -1.09 -9.08
C LEU A 12 10.14 -1.19 -7.59
N VAL A 13 11.31 -1.73 -7.25
CA VAL A 13 11.76 -1.84 -5.85
C VAL A 13 11.82 -0.48 -5.16
N VAL A 14 12.44 0.50 -5.81
CA VAL A 14 12.55 1.87 -5.26
C VAL A 14 11.15 2.48 -5.06
N SER A 15 10.27 2.36 -6.05
CA SER A 15 8.91 2.90 -5.96
C SER A 15 8.10 2.28 -4.82
N LEU A 16 8.18 0.95 -4.65
CA LEU A 16 7.48 0.24 -3.58
C LEU A 16 8.04 0.61 -2.20
N VAL A 17 9.37 0.67 -2.05
CA VAL A 17 9.98 1.06 -0.78
C VAL A 17 9.59 2.51 -0.40
N LEU A 18 9.66 3.45 -1.34
CA LEU A 18 9.27 4.84 -1.07
C LEU A 18 7.78 4.99 -0.76
N HIS A 19 6.92 4.19 -1.39
CA HIS A 19 5.50 4.09 -1.05
C HIS A 19 5.31 3.71 0.43
N GLU A 20 5.95 2.63 0.89
CA GLU A 20 5.87 2.19 2.28
C GLU A 20 6.48 3.21 3.26
N VAL A 21 7.57 3.89 2.86
CA VAL A 21 8.14 4.98 3.64
C VAL A 21 7.12 6.11 3.84
N GLY A 22 6.32 6.42 2.82
CA GLY A 22 5.21 7.37 2.93
C GLY A 22 4.26 7.02 4.07
N HIS A 23 3.80 5.77 4.12
CA HIS A 23 2.93 5.27 5.19
C HIS A 23 3.61 5.35 6.57
N VAL A 24 4.90 4.97 6.67
CA VAL A 24 5.66 5.05 7.94
C VAL A 24 5.74 6.49 8.44
N LEU A 25 6.06 7.44 7.56
CA LEU A 25 6.17 8.85 7.94
C LEU A 25 4.83 9.43 8.41
N ALA A 26 3.76 9.14 7.69
CA ALA A 26 2.41 9.56 8.06
C ALA A 26 1.93 8.90 9.37
N ALA A 27 2.18 7.59 9.55
CA ALA A 27 1.86 6.88 10.79
C ALA A 27 2.59 7.50 11.99
N ARG A 28 3.89 7.80 11.85
CA ARG A 28 4.68 8.48 12.90
C ARG A 28 4.13 9.86 13.21
N ALA A 29 3.82 10.67 12.19
CA ALA A 29 3.23 11.99 12.36
C ALA A 29 1.87 11.94 13.10
N CYS A 30 1.09 10.88 12.87
CA CYS A 30 -0.19 10.64 13.53
C CYS A 30 -0.08 9.85 14.85
N HIS A 31 1.15 9.57 15.34
CA HIS A 31 1.41 8.78 16.55
C HIS A 31 0.75 7.38 16.49
N VAL A 32 0.78 6.74 15.32
CA VAL A 32 0.36 5.36 15.10
C VAL A 32 1.61 4.48 15.06
N PRO A 33 1.76 3.51 15.97
CA PRO A 33 2.92 2.63 16.00
C PRO A 33 3.01 1.76 14.74
N VAL A 34 4.19 1.72 14.12
CA VAL A 34 4.55 0.71 13.13
C VAL A 34 5.15 -0.47 13.88
N THR A 35 4.64 -1.67 13.65
CA THR A 35 5.04 -2.89 14.37
C THR A 35 5.95 -3.78 13.54
N GLU A 36 5.76 -3.79 12.22
CA GLU A 36 6.54 -4.63 11.32
C GLU A 36 6.80 -3.88 10.01
N ALA A 37 7.97 -4.06 9.44
CA ALA A 37 8.30 -3.62 8.09
C ALA A 37 9.07 -4.74 7.37
N GLY A 38 8.74 -4.99 6.11
CA GLY A 38 9.39 -6.07 5.39
C GLY A 38 9.50 -5.81 3.90
N PHE A 39 10.46 -6.52 3.31
CA PHE A 39 10.68 -6.52 1.88
C PHE A 39 10.59 -7.95 1.35
N GLY A 40 9.81 -8.14 0.29
CA GLY A 40 9.61 -9.42 -0.36
C GLY A 40 8.41 -10.22 0.15
N CYS A 41 8.20 -11.38 -0.44
CA CYS A 41 7.16 -12.34 -0.06
C CYS A 41 7.75 -13.75 0.12
N GLY A 42 6.94 -14.69 0.64
CA GLY A 42 7.36 -16.06 0.91
C GLY A 42 8.04 -16.24 2.29
N PRO A 43 8.89 -17.29 2.44
CA PRO A 43 9.57 -17.59 3.70
C PRO A 43 10.52 -16.47 4.13
N LYS A 44 10.62 -16.26 5.45
CA LYS A 44 11.52 -15.29 6.05
C LYS A 44 12.97 -15.79 5.95
N LEU A 45 13.83 -15.00 5.31
CA LEU A 45 15.28 -15.28 5.21
C LEU A 45 16.06 -14.69 6.38
N ALA A 46 15.76 -13.43 6.69
CA ALA A 46 16.44 -12.69 7.75
C ALA A 46 15.44 -11.76 8.44
N GLY A 47 15.77 -11.37 9.66
CA GLY A 47 15.02 -10.37 10.39
C GLY A 47 15.83 -9.80 11.53
N ALA A 48 15.57 -8.54 11.82
CA ALA A 48 16.16 -7.83 12.94
C ALA A 48 15.09 -6.97 13.60
N ARG A 49 15.16 -6.85 14.92
CA ARG A 49 14.33 -5.91 15.67
C ARG A 49 15.12 -4.65 15.94
N ILE A 50 14.62 -3.52 15.47
CA ILE A 50 15.24 -2.21 15.70
C ILE A 50 14.19 -1.34 16.40
N GLY A 51 14.46 -1.04 17.66
CA GLY A 51 13.49 -0.40 18.54
C GLY A 51 12.22 -1.26 18.70
N ASN A 52 11.08 -0.73 18.34
CA ASN A 52 9.78 -1.40 18.44
C ASN A 52 9.28 -1.97 17.09
N VAL A 53 10.12 -1.97 16.06
CA VAL A 53 9.76 -2.43 14.71
C VAL A 53 10.53 -3.71 14.40
N ASP A 54 9.82 -4.74 13.96
CA ASP A 54 10.39 -5.99 13.46
C ASP A 54 10.60 -5.87 11.94
N TYR A 55 11.87 -5.87 11.50
CA TYR A 55 12.23 -5.83 10.08
C TYR A 55 12.43 -7.23 9.53
N HIS A 56 11.87 -7.48 8.34
CA HIS A 56 11.95 -8.79 7.69
C HIS A 56 12.40 -8.69 6.24
N LEU A 57 13.34 -9.55 5.87
CA LEU A 57 13.68 -9.84 4.48
C LEU A 57 13.14 -11.23 4.13
N ARG A 58 12.42 -11.33 3.01
CA ARG A 58 11.79 -12.57 2.54
C ARG A 58 12.44 -13.07 1.26
N LEU A 59 12.22 -14.34 0.94
CA LEU A 59 12.92 -15.06 -0.13
C LEU A 59 12.71 -14.44 -1.52
N LEU A 60 11.47 -14.10 -1.86
CA LEU A 60 11.16 -13.52 -3.15
C LEU A 60 11.16 -11.99 -3.01
N PRO A 61 12.06 -11.26 -3.71
CA PRO A 61 12.21 -9.81 -3.57
C PRO A 61 11.10 -9.04 -4.31
N ILE A 62 9.86 -9.47 -4.13
CA ILE A 62 8.68 -8.89 -4.76
C ILE A 62 7.80 -8.27 -3.69
N GLY A 63 7.66 -6.94 -3.75
CA GLY A 63 6.82 -6.18 -2.83
C GLY A 63 7.56 -5.69 -1.58
N ALA A 64 7.03 -4.65 -1.01
CA ALA A 64 7.36 -4.15 0.31
C ALA A 64 6.07 -4.06 1.11
N TYR A 65 6.15 -4.08 2.42
CA TYR A 65 4.96 -3.94 3.26
C TYR A 65 5.34 -3.37 4.62
N ILE A 66 4.37 -2.68 5.21
CA ILE A 66 4.41 -2.33 6.62
C ILE A 66 3.17 -2.84 7.34
N ARG A 67 3.32 -3.14 8.62
CA ARG A 67 2.20 -3.35 9.53
C ARG A 67 2.20 -2.28 10.58
N MET A 68 1.05 -1.71 10.80
CA MET A 68 0.83 -0.71 11.84
C MET A 68 -0.28 -1.14 12.79
N ASP A 69 -0.33 -0.55 13.96
CA ASP A 69 -1.40 -0.78 14.92
C ASP A 69 -2.71 -0.19 14.38
N MET A 70 -3.50 -1.04 13.73
CA MET A 70 -4.80 -0.65 13.16
C MET A 70 -5.82 -0.27 14.23
N ALA A 71 -5.74 -0.84 15.43
CA ALA A 71 -6.62 -0.45 16.53
C ALA A 71 -6.32 0.99 16.96
N ARG A 72 -5.04 1.33 17.07
CA ARG A 72 -4.61 2.70 17.35
C ARG A 72 -4.96 3.68 16.24
N LEU A 73 -4.82 3.28 14.97
CA LEU A 73 -5.22 4.10 13.83
C LEU A 73 -6.72 4.43 13.88
N GLN A 74 -7.56 3.45 14.19
CA GLN A 74 -9.02 3.63 14.27
C GLN A 74 -9.47 4.60 15.38
N THR A 75 -8.65 4.84 16.39
CA THR A 75 -8.94 5.86 17.43
C THR A 75 -8.60 7.28 16.99
N ARG A 76 -7.95 7.45 15.82
CA ARG A 76 -7.58 8.77 15.32
C ARG A 76 -8.73 9.43 14.55
N PRO A 77 -8.76 10.78 14.46
CA PRO A 77 -9.71 11.49 13.59
C PRO A 77 -9.64 10.97 12.16
N LEU A 78 -10.75 11.01 11.43
CA LEU A 78 -10.84 10.52 10.04
C LEU A 78 -9.73 11.08 9.15
N ALA A 79 -9.46 12.38 9.25
CA ALA A 79 -8.41 13.02 8.45
C ALA A 79 -7.02 12.38 8.65
N GLN A 80 -6.68 12.01 9.90
CA GLN A 80 -5.42 11.32 10.20
C GLN A 80 -5.41 9.88 9.68
N GLN A 81 -6.55 9.18 9.77
CA GLN A 81 -6.68 7.84 9.21
C GLN A 81 -6.47 7.86 7.68
N LEU A 82 -7.12 8.80 6.99
CA LEU A 82 -6.98 8.97 5.55
C LEU A 82 -5.55 9.38 5.17
N LEU A 83 -4.94 10.30 5.92
CA LEU A 83 -3.55 10.71 5.69
C LEU A 83 -2.61 9.50 5.75
N VAL A 84 -2.74 8.64 6.76
CA VAL A 84 -1.89 7.46 6.91
C VAL A 84 -2.15 6.45 5.79
N LEU A 85 -3.42 6.18 5.45
CA LEU A 85 -3.77 5.17 4.46
C LEU A 85 -3.48 5.59 3.01
N LEU A 86 -3.48 6.89 2.72
CA LEU A 86 -3.23 7.42 1.37
C LEU A 86 -1.79 7.90 1.18
N ALA A 87 -0.97 7.92 2.22
CA ALA A 87 0.38 8.51 2.16
C ALA A 87 1.29 7.86 1.11
N GLY A 88 1.25 6.54 0.96
CA GLY A 88 2.00 5.83 -0.08
C GLY A 88 1.57 6.24 -1.48
N ILE A 89 0.26 6.37 -1.71
CA ILE A 89 -0.30 6.83 -2.98
C ILE A 89 0.18 8.26 -3.30
N VAL A 90 0.16 9.15 -2.30
CA VAL A 90 0.65 10.53 -2.45
C VAL A 90 2.14 10.54 -2.80
N VAL A 91 2.96 9.74 -2.16
CA VAL A 91 4.39 9.60 -2.50
C VAL A 91 4.56 9.17 -3.95
N ASN A 92 3.85 8.14 -4.40
CA ASN A 92 3.93 7.69 -5.79
C ASN A 92 3.45 8.77 -6.78
N LEU A 93 2.39 9.51 -6.46
CA LEU A 93 1.95 10.62 -7.31
C LEU A 93 3.02 11.71 -7.41
N VAL A 94 3.63 12.09 -6.30
CA VAL A 94 4.72 13.09 -6.28
C VAL A 94 5.91 12.62 -7.11
N LEU A 95 6.36 11.37 -6.93
CA LEU A 95 7.44 10.78 -7.73
C LEU A 95 7.08 10.71 -9.22
N GLY A 96 5.83 10.36 -9.52
CA GLY A 96 5.32 10.33 -10.88
C GLY A 96 5.36 11.69 -11.58
N VAL A 97 4.98 12.75 -10.87
CA VAL A 97 5.02 14.13 -11.38
C VAL A 97 6.46 14.63 -11.50
N LEU A 98 7.31 14.42 -10.49
CA LEU A 98 8.71 14.86 -10.51
C LEU A 98 9.53 14.19 -11.61
N ALA A 99 9.22 12.92 -11.92
CA ALA A 99 9.88 12.16 -12.97
C ALA A 99 9.04 12.06 -14.27
N TRP A 100 8.16 13.05 -14.52
CA TRP A 100 7.26 13.05 -15.67
C TRP A 100 7.99 12.81 -16.98
N GLY A 101 7.39 12.01 -17.87
CA GLY A 101 7.99 11.66 -19.17
C GLY A 101 9.04 10.55 -19.11
N SER A 102 9.40 10.06 -17.91
CA SER A 102 10.28 8.90 -17.75
C SER A 102 9.49 7.60 -17.48
N PHE A 103 10.14 6.45 -17.70
CA PHE A 103 9.58 5.16 -17.29
C PHE A 103 9.28 5.11 -15.80
N PHE A 104 10.19 5.62 -14.96
CA PHE A 104 10.02 5.68 -13.51
C PHE A 104 8.81 6.53 -13.11
N GLY A 105 8.59 7.68 -13.76
CA GLY A 105 7.44 8.53 -13.54
C GLY A 105 6.13 7.83 -13.89
N THR A 106 6.06 7.22 -15.08
CA THR A 106 4.89 6.44 -15.53
C THR A 106 4.58 5.29 -14.58
N LEU A 107 5.60 4.52 -14.16
CA LEU A 107 5.45 3.44 -13.20
C LEU A 107 4.82 3.93 -11.89
N ASN A 108 5.30 5.05 -11.35
CA ASN A 108 4.78 5.60 -10.09
C ASN A 108 3.33 6.08 -10.23
N ILE A 109 2.95 6.70 -11.36
CA ILE A 109 1.54 7.04 -11.61
C ILE A 109 0.66 5.79 -11.65
N VAL A 110 1.10 4.74 -12.37
CA VAL A 110 0.36 3.48 -12.43
C VAL A 110 0.22 2.85 -11.04
N LEU A 111 1.30 2.80 -10.26
CA LEU A 111 1.26 2.30 -8.87
C LEU A 111 0.31 3.11 -7.98
N ALA A 112 0.29 4.43 -8.11
CA ALA A 112 -0.64 5.28 -7.36
C ALA A 112 -2.10 4.97 -7.73
N LEU A 113 -2.41 4.90 -9.02
CA LEU A 113 -3.77 4.61 -9.49
C LEU A 113 -4.23 3.21 -9.11
N THR A 114 -3.38 2.20 -9.26
CA THR A 114 -3.72 0.82 -8.86
C THR A 114 -3.94 0.68 -7.36
N ASN A 115 -3.11 1.33 -6.53
CA ASN A 115 -3.30 1.33 -5.07
C ASN A 115 -4.53 2.12 -4.62
N LEU A 116 -5.01 3.08 -5.41
CA LEU A 116 -6.24 3.82 -5.12
C LEU A 116 -7.50 3.00 -5.41
N LEU A 117 -7.41 1.99 -6.28
CA LEU A 117 -8.56 1.14 -6.58
C LEU A 117 -9.03 0.39 -5.32
N PRO A 118 -10.35 0.20 -5.16
CA PRO A 118 -10.92 -0.54 -4.04
C PRO A 118 -10.75 -2.06 -4.24
N VAL A 119 -9.55 -2.51 -4.61
CA VAL A 119 -9.20 -3.92 -4.75
C VAL A 119 -8.71 -4.46 -3.42
N TYR A 120 -9.08 -5.68 -3.07
CA TYR A 120 -8.71 -6.30 -1.80
C TYR A 120 -7.21 -6.19 -1.50
N GLN A 121 -6.88 -5.81 -0.27
CA GLN A 121 -5.54 -5.55 0.25
C GLN A 121 -4.89 -4.21 -0.18
N GLN A 122 -5.37 -3.53 -1.21
CA GLN A 122 -4.87 -2.22 -1.61
C GLN A 122 -5.26 -1.12 -0.60
N ASP A 123 -4.57 0.02 -0.65
CA ASP A 123 -4.84 1.12 0.27
C ASP A 123 -6.20 1.77 0.01
N GLY A 124 -6.65 1.80 -1.24
CA GLY A 124 -8.00 2.23 -1.61
C GLY A 124 -9.09 1.39 -0.95
N TRP A 125 -8.91 0.06 -0.86
CA TRP A 125 -9.83 -0.82 -0.14
C TRP A 125 -9.86 -0.50 1.37
N LYS A 126 -8.69 -0.37 2.02
CA LYS A 126 -8.59 0.00 3.44
C LYS A 126 -9.24 1.35 3.71
N THR A 127 -9.00 2.32 2.82
CA THR A 127 -9.58 3.66 2.88
C THR A 127 -11.10 3.61 2.75
N GLY A 128 -11.64 2.81 1.83
CA GLY A 128 -13.08 2.60 1.66
C GLY A 128 -13.74 2.04 2.91
N ILE A 129 -13.12 1.07 3.58
CA ILE A 129 -13.60 0.53 4.88
C ILE A 129 -13.65 1.62 5.94
N VAL A 130 -12.62 2.45 6.06
CA VAL A 130 -12.58 3.54 7.04
C VAL A 130 -13.66 4.58 6.77
N ILE A 131 -13.84 4.97 5.51
CA ILE A 131 -14.90 5.91 5.11
C ILE A 131 -16.29 5.33 5.42
N SER A 132 -16.54 4.05 5.09
CA SER A 132 -17.83 3.41 5.36
C SER A 132 -18.15 3.38 6.85
N ARG A 133 -17.17 3.08 7.71
CA ARG A 133 -17.33 3.13 9.17
C ARG A 133 -17.68 4.53 9.66
N HIS A 134 -17.05 5.55 9.11
CA HIS A 134 -17.32 6.93 9.48
C HIS A 134 -18.72 7.37 9.07
N LEU A 135 -19.14 7.06 7.84
CA LEU A 135 -20.47 7.40 7.33
C LEU A 135 -21.60 6.70 8.08
N LEU A 136 -21.39 5.45 8.48
CA LEU A 136 -22.37 4.67 9.22
C LEU A 136 -22.35 4.93 10.74
N GLY A 137 -21.37 5.71 11.23
CA GLY A 137 -21.16 5.98 12.65
C GLY A 137 -20.76 4.75 13.49
N ARG A 138 -20.56 3.61 12.84
CA ARG A 138 -20.17 2.34 13.47
C ARG A 138 -19.57 1.37 12.46
N ALA A 139 -18.80 0.42 12.95
CA ALA A 139 -18.41 -0.75 12.15
C ALA A 139 -19.67 -1.59 11.85
N ASN A 140 -19.93 -1.83 10.57
CA ASN A 140 -21.01 -2.71 10.13
C ASN A 140 -20.41 -3.89 9.38
N GLN A 141 -20.40 -5.04 10.02
CA GLN A 141 -19.77 -6.25 9.51
C GLN A 141 -20.31 -6.65 8.12
N TRP A 142 -21.60 -6.52 7.88
CA TRP A 142 -22.22 -6.85 6.59
C TRP A 142 -21.74 -5.93 5.46
N VAL A 143 -21.63 -4.62 5.73
CA VAL A 143 -21.11 -3.65 4.76
C VAL A 143 -19.63 -3.91 4.47
N GLU A 144 -18.84 -4.18 5.49
CA GLU A 144 -17.42 -4.48 5.33
C GLU A 144 -17.19 -5.80 4.56
N TRP A 145 -17.96 -6.83 4.86
CA TRP A 145 -17.95 -8.10 4.11
C TRP A 145 -18.38 -7.91 2.66
N SER A 146 -19.47 -7.20 2.41
CA SER A 146 -19.93 -6.93 1.04
C SER A 146 -18.89 -6.15 0.25
N PHE A 147 -18.30 -5.10 0.86
CA PHE A 147 -17.24 -4.31 0.24
C PHE A 147 -16.00 -5.16 -0.06
N THR A 148 -15.62 -6.05 0.87
CA THR A 148 -14.47 -6.95 0.70
C THR A 148 -14.71 -7.99 -0.41
N ILE A 149 -15.91 -8.57 -0.48
CA ILE A 149 -16.27 -9.52 -1.54
C ILE A 149 -16.24 -8.82 -2.90
N VAL A 150 -16.86 -7.66 -3.04
CA VAL A 150 -16.85 -6.88 -4.30
C VAL A 150 -15.42 -6.51 -4.69
N ALA A 151 -14.60 -6.04 -3.75
CA ALA A 151 -13.20 -5.73 -3.98
C ALA A 151 -12.39 -6.95 -4.44
N GLY A 152 -12.65 -8.12 -3.87
CA GLY A 152 -12.03 -9.38 -4.28
C GLY A 152 -12.44 -9.80 -5.70
N LEU A 153 -13.73 -9.69 -6.04
CA LEU A 153 -14.25 -10.00 -7.37
C LEU A 153 -13.68 -9.05 -8.44
N VAL A 154 -13.59 -7.76 -8.13
CA VAL A 154 -12.96 -6.77 -9.03
C VAL A 154 -11.49 -7.11 -9.26
N GLY A 155 -10.76 -7.44 -8.20
CA GLY A 155 -9.36 -7.87 -8.31
C GLY A 155 -9.19 -9.13 -9.17
N LEU A 156 -10.07 -10.12 -8.97
CA LEU A 156 -10.07 -11.34 -9.77
C LEU A 156 -10.38 -11.05 -11.24
N ALA A 157 -11.35 -10.19 -11.53
CA ALA A 157 -11.70 -9.80 -12.90
C ALA A 157 -10.53 -9.10 -13.59
N ILE A 158 -9.86 -8.15 -12.91
CA ILE A 158 -8.68 -7.45 -13.46
C ILE A 158 -7.56 -8.46 -13.74
N PHE A 159 -7.29 -9.37 -12.79
CA PHE A 159 -6.26 -10.39 -12.97
C PHE A 159 -6.58 -11.32 -14.15
N THR A 160 -7.82 -11.78 -14.27
CA THR A 160 -8.26 -12.65 -15.37
C THR A 160 -8.13 -11.95 -16.72
N CYS A 161 -8.55 -10.68 -16.81
CA CYS A 161 -8.38 -9.90 -18.04
C CYS A 161 -6.89 -9.73 -18.40
N ALA A 162 -6.03 -9.47 -17.42
CA ALA A 162 -4.59 -9.29 -17.68
C ALA A 162 -3.87 -10.59 -18.11
N VAL A 163 -4.42 -11.76 -17.78
CA VAL A 163 -3.84 -13.07 -18.18
C VAL A 163 -4.32 -13.53 -19.56
N ILE A 164 -5.52 -13.09 -19.99
CA ILE A 164 -6.13 -13.52 -21.26
C ILE A 164 -5.67 -12.64 -22.44
N ILE A 165 -5.22 -11.41 -22.19
CA ILE A 165 -4.70 -10.46 -23.19
C ILE A 165 -3.19 -10.62 -23.32
#